data_deb094e96bc2fbdd3daa644544905c93
#
_entry.id   deb094e96bc2fbdd3daa644544905c93
#
_cell.length_a   1.000
_cell.length_b   1.000
_cell.length_c   1.000
_cell.angle_alpha   90.00
_cell.angle_beta   90.00
_cell.angle_gamma   90.00
#
_symmetry.space_group_name_H-M   'P 1'
#
loop_
_entity.id
_entity.type
_entity.pdbx_description
1 polymer ?
#
loop_
_entity_poly.entity_id
_entity_poly.type
_entity_poly.pdbx_seq_one_letter_code
_entity_poly.pdbx_strand_id
1 'polypeptide(L)'
;MSLPTSELPAAELTTEPGAPTPATGKTKQLIVQKFGGSSVADADGIKRVAARVAAARNAGNDVVVVVSAMGDTTDELLDLAAQVTDGAPAREMDMLLSAGERISMALLSMAINKQGAVAQSFTGSQAGMLTDAIHGKARIIDVDPHRVRTALDKGHIAIVAGFQGMSQDTKEVTTLGRGGSDTTAVALAAALDADVCEIYTDVDGVFTADPRVVGSAQKIATISSEEMLELAASGAKILHLRCVEYARRFGVPLHVRSSFSQHEGTWVLPSPDDKITIKEGVALEQPIISGVAHDRSEAKVTVVGVPDIPGKAAAIFQVIAKAHSNIDMIVQNVSTKGTGHTDISFTLPIVEGADALEALRAAQPEIGFESIDYNAEIGKLSLIGAGMRSHPGVSATFFKALSDAGINIDMISTSEIRISVVTRADLLDDAVRAIHKAFELDGDATATVYGGTGR
;
A
#
# COMPACT_ATOMS: atom_id res chain seq x y z
N MET A 1 40.82 -21.62 31.32
CA MET A 1 40.29 -20.27 31.63
C MET A 1 38.98 -20.16 30.91
N SER A 2 37.90 -20.44 31.64
CA SER A 2 36.54 -20.46 31.11
C SER A 2 35.94 -19.04 31.25
N LEU A 3 35.41 -18.50 30.16
CA LEU A 3 34.66 -17.24 30.15
C LEU A 3 33.20 -17.48 30.61
N PRO A 4 32.63 -16.60 31.38
CA PRO A 4 31.26 -16.79 31.92
C PRO A 4 30.23 -16.47 30.83
N THR A 5 29.24 -17.36 30.73
CA THR A 5 27.99 -17.15 29.99
C THR A 5 27.16 -16.10 30.75
N SER A 6 26.95 -14.91 30.14
CA SER A 6 26.00 -13.94 30.64
C SER A 6 24.59 -14.33 30.20
N GLU A 7 23.80 -14.83 31.15
CA GLU A 7 22.35 -14.91 31.00
C GLU A 7 21.77 -13.51 30.89
N LEU A 8 21.03 -13.23 29.81
CA LEU A 8 20.20 -12.03 29.69
C LEU A 8 18.98 -12.17 30.60
N PRO A 9 18.59 -11.15 31.37
CA PRO A 9 17.42 -11.22 32.23
C PRO A 9 16.14 -11.31 31.39
N ALA A 10 15.24 -12.19 31.78
CA ALA A 10 13.89 -12.27 31.27
C ALA A 10 13.18 -10.93 31.54
N ALA A 11 12.84 -10.19 30.49
CA ALA A 11 12.03 -9.00 30.60
C ALA A 11 10.62 -9.40 31.06
N GLU A 12 10.20 -8.88 32.20
CA GLU A 12 8.81 -8.99 32.70
C GLU A 12 7.87 -8.35 31.68
N LEU A 13 6.91 -9.15 31.21
CA LEU A 13 5.82 -8.73 30.34
C LEU A 13 4.88 -7.80 31.12
N THR A 14 5.06 -6.50 31.01
CA THR A 14 3.99 -5.55 31.34
C THR A 14 2.99 -5.57 30.18
N THR A 15 1.86 -6.22 30.42
CA THR A 15 0.70 -6.19 29.53
C THR A 15 0.07 -4.80 29.59
N GLU A 16 0.23 -4.01 28.52
CA GLU A 16 -0.63 -2.84 28.32
C GLU A 16 -2.09 -3.28 28.10
N PRO A 17 -3.09 -2.48 28.53
CA PRO A 17 -4.50 -2.86 28.42
C PRO A 17 -4.90 -2.99 26.94
N GLY A 18 -5.37 -4.20 26.61
CA GLY A 18 -5.55 -4.75 25.29
C GLY A 18 -6.31 -3.91 24.29
N ALA A 19 -5.73 -3.83 23.09
CA ALA A 19 -6.47 -3.57 21.87
C ALA A 19 -7.46 -4.73 21.60
N PRO A 20 -8.60 -4.48 20.95
CA PRO A 20 -9.61 -5.50 20.72
C PRO A 20 -9.08 -6.59 19.79
N THR A 21 -8.72 -7.73 20.33
CA THR A 21 -8.57 -8.95 19.56
C THR A 21 -9.94 -9.27 18.97
N PRO A 22 -10.08 -9.50 17.66
CA PRO A 22 -11.36 -9.98 17.12
C PRO A 22 -11.74 -11.24 17.87
N ALA A 23 -12.87 -11.23 18.57
CA ALA A 23 -13.33 -12.34 19.39
C ALA A 23 -13.84 -13.48 18.48
N THR A 24 -12.91 -14.19 17.84
CA THR A 24 -13.20 -15.52 17.35
C THR A 24 -12.98 -16.45 18.54
N GLY A 25 -14.02 -17.02 19.09
CA GLY A 25 -13.93 -18.01 20.16
C GLY A 25 -13.27 -19.32 19.73
N LYS A 26 -12.43 -19.28 18.68
CA LYS A 26 -11.67 -20.40 18.13
C LYS A 26 -10.36 -20.54 18.90
N THR A 27 -10.10 -21.73 19.41
CA THR A 27 -8.82 -22.11 20.02
C THR A 27 -7.67 -22.23 19.02
N LYS A 28 -7.96 -22.27 17.71
CA LYS A 28 -7.03 -22.37 16.60
C LYS A 28 -7.43 -21.39 15.51
N GLN A 29 -6.52 -20.48 15.11
CA GLN A 29 -6.72 -19.52 14.04
C GLN A 29 -5.97 -19.95 12.77
N LEU A 30 -6.46 -19.52 11.61
CA LEU A 30 -5.71 -19.51 10.36
C LEU A 30 -5.19 -18.11 10.10
N ILE A 31 -3.87 -17.97 10.12
CA ILE A 31 -3.18 -16.69 9.99
C ILE A 31 -2.38 -16.69 8.68
N VAL A 32 -2.60 -15.67 7.85
CA VAL A 32 -1.72 -15.39 6.71
C VAL A 32 -0.75 -14.28 7.10
N GLN A 33 0.56 -14.54 7.00
CA GLN A 33 1.62 -13.60 7.37
C GLN A 33 2.40 -13.19 6.12
N LYS A 34 2.43 -11.90 5.78
CA LYS A 34 3.27 -11.39 4.68
C LYS A 34 4.51 -10.70 5.23
N PHE A 35 5.67 -11.03 4.67
CA PHE A 35 6.92 -10.36 5.00
C PHE A 35 7.50 -9.67 3.76
N GLY A 36 7.74 -8.35 3.89
CA GLY A 36 8.35 -7.52 2.85
C GLY A 36 9.85 -7.78 2.66
N GLY A 37 10.44 -7.22 1.60
CA GLY A 37 11.85 -7.40 1.26
C GLY A 37 12.81 -7.02 2.40
N SER A 38 12.56 -5.90 3.08
CA SER A 38 13.35 -5.47 4.25
C SER A 38 13.33 -6.48 5.41
N SER A 39 12.23 -7.22 5.56
CA SER A 39 12.09 -8.25 6.61
C SER A 39 12.97 -9.47 6.36
N VAL A 40 13.20 -9.80 5.10
CA VAL A 40 13.95 -10.99 4.62
C VAL A 40 15.21 -10.61 3.85
N ALA A 41 15.75 -9.41 4.09
CA ALA A 41 16.84 -8.84 3.30
C ALA A 41 18.13 -9.67 3.32
N ASP A 42 18.38 -10.36 4.41
CA ASP A 42 19.60 -11.15 4.63
C ASP A 42 19.32 -12.42 5.44
N ALA A 43 20.38 -13.20 5.70
CA ALA A 43 20.28 -14.44 6.45
C ALA A 43 19.75 -14.25 7.89
N ASP A 44 20.04 -13.12 8.53
CA ASP A 44 19.59 -12.86 9.89
C ASP A 44 18.13 -12.41 9.91
N GLY A 45 17.70 -11.66 8.89
CA GLY A 45 16.27 -11.37 8.62
C GLY A 45 15.47 -12.66 8.42
N ILE A 46 15.93 -13.56 7.57
CA ILE A 46 15.32 -14.88 7.33
C ILE A 46 15.20 -15.68 8.65
N LYS A 47 16.24 -15.72 9.49
CA LYS A 47 16.21 -16.43 10.79
C LYS A 47 15.21 -15.78 11.77
N ARG A 48 15.17 -14.44 11.83
CA ARG A 48 14.22 -13.69 12.67
C ARG A 48 12.77 -13.96 12.25
N VAL A 49 12.49 -13.91 10.95
CA VAL A 49 11.16 -14.24 10.40
C VAL A 49 10.82 -15.71 10.69
N ALA A 50 11.76 -16.66 10.49
CA ALA A 50 11.54 -18.06 10.77
C ALA A 50 11.16 -18.30 12.25
N ALA A 51 11.81 -17.61 13.18
CA ALA A 51 11.50 -17.71 14.61
C ALA A 51 10.07 -17.22 14.91
N ARG A 52 9.66 -16.09 14.31
CA ARG A 52 8.31 -15.53 14.49
C ARG A 52 7.23 -16.46 13.93
N VAL A 53 7.44 -17.00 12.73
CA VAL A 53 6.53 -17.95 12.07
C VAL A 53 6.40 -19.25 12.87
N ALA A 54 7.52 -19.80 13.33
CA ALA A 54 7.53 -20.99 14.19
C ALA A 54 6.80 -20.75 15.52
N ALA A 55 6.96 -19.58 16.14
CA ALA A 55 6.25 -19.20 17.35
C ALA A 55 4.72 -19.15 17.13
N ALA A 56 4.25 -18.55 16.05
CA ALA A 56 2.84 -18.51 15.69
C ALA A 56 2.25 -19.93 15.50
N ARG A 57 3.01 -20.81 14.83
CA ARG A 57 2.62 -22.23 14.66
C ARG A 57 2.58 -22.97 16.00
N ASN A 58 3.59 -22.79 16.86
CA ASN A 58 3.68 -23.42 18.16
C ASN A 58 2.58 -22.95 19.13
N ALA A 59 2.04 -21.76 18.93
CA ALA A 59 0.85 -21.27 19.63
C ALA A 59 -0.45 -21.98 19.20
N GLY A 60 -0.37 -22.97 18.27
CA GLY A 60 -1.51 -23.80 17.84
C GLY A 60 -2.18 -23.35 16.54
N ASN A 61 -1.75 -22.27 15.93
CA ASN A 61 -2.37 -21.71 14.72
C ASN A 61 -1.95 -22.47 13.45
N ASP A 62 -2.79 -22.44 12.42
CA ASP A 62 -2.37 -22.71 11.06
C ASP A 62 -1.77 -21.45 10.45
N VAL A 63 -0.61 -21.60 9.79
CA VAL A 63 0.15 -20.44 9.30
C VAL A 63 0.46 -20.59 7.81
N VAL A 64 0.06 -19.61 7.04
CA VAL A 64 0.50 -19.38 5.66
C VAL A 64 1.42 -18.16 5.64
N VAL A 65 2.54 -18.26 4.98
CA VAL A 65 3.50 -17.17 4.86
C VAL A 65 3.61 -16.74 3.40
N VAL A 66 3.55 -15.44 3.13
CA VAL A 66 3.84 -14.88 1.82
C VAL A 66 5.11 -14.03 1.92
N VAL A 67 6.07 -14.27 1.06
CA VAL A 67 7.35 -13.55 1.07
C VAL A 67 7.56 -12.74 -0.20
N SER A 68 8.18 -11.57 -0.05
CA SER A 68 8.75 -10.79 -1.14
C SER A 68 10.19 -11.27 -1.45
N ALA A 69 10.76 -10.78 -2.54
CA ALA A 69 12.19 -10.92 -2.81
C ALA A 69 13.04 -10.32 -1.68
N MET A 70 14.28 -10.77 -1.51
CA MET A 70 15.19 -10.33 -0.46
C MET A 70 15.69 -8.90 -0.75
N GLY A 71 15.56 -7.99 0.22
CA GLY A 71 16.08 -6.63 0.11
C GLY A 71 15.71 -5.94 -1.20
N ASP A 72 16.72 -5.49 -1.92
CA ASP A 72 16.62 -4.76 -3.19
C ASP A 72 16.72 -5.69 -4.43
N THR A 73 16.63 -7.03 -4.27
CA THR A 73 16.84 -8.01 -5.36
C THR A 73 15.96 -7.73 -6.58
N THR A 74 14.72 -7.25 -6.40
CA THR A 74 13.85 -6.92 -7.55
C THR A 74 14.45 -5.78 -8.37
N ASP A 75 14.95 -4.72 -7.74
CA ASP A 75 15.56 -3.57 -8.41
C ASP A 75 16.90 -3.97 -9.05
N GLU A 76 17.70 -4.80 -8.39
CA GLU A 76 18.94 -5.36 -8.95
C GLU A 76 18.68 -6.19 -10.22
N LEU A 77 17.61 -6.98 -10.26
CA LEU A 77 17.21 -7.74 -11.45
C LEU A 77 16.71 -6.84 -12.58
N LEU A 78 15.99 -5.76 -12.26
CA LEU A 78 15.58 -4.74 -13.24
C LEU A 78 16.80 -4.05 -13.84
N ASP A 79 17.75 -3.62 -13.00
CA ASP A 79 18.99 -2.97 -13.43
C ASP A 79 19.85 -3.93 -14.29
N LEU A 80 19.90 -5.22 -13.93
CA LEU A 80 20.62 -6.24 -14.72
C LEU A 80 19.97 -6.43 -16.09
N ALA A 81 18.65 -6.47 -16.18
CA ALA A 81 17.94 -6.57 -17.45
C ALA A 81 18.21 -5.35 -18.35
N ALA A 82 18.20 -4.14 -17.77
CA ALA A 82 18.49 -2.91 -18.49
C ALA A 82 19.93 -2.86 -19.05
N GLN A 83 20.90 -3.50 -18.38
CA GLN A 83 22.27 -3.63 -18.89
C GLN A 83 22.37 -4.60 -20.07
N VAL A 84 21.42 -5.52 -20.21
CA VAL A 84 21.41 -6.51 -21.30
C VAL A 84 20.66 -6.00 -22.52
N THR A 85 19.57 -5.23 -22.33
CA THR A 85 18.73 -4.74 -23.43
C THR A 85 17.90 -3.52 -23.04
N ASP A 86 17.74 -2.57 -23.95
CA ASP A 86 16.91 -1.37 -23.77
C ASP A 86 15.39 -1.65 -23.87
N GLY A 87 14.98 -2.86 -24.22
CA GLY A 87 13.56 -3.22 -24.43
C GLY A 87 13.32 -4.69 -24.13
N ALA A 88 13.44 -5.07 -22.84
CA ALA A 88 13.17 -6.44 -22.41
C ALA A 88 11.68 -6.81 -22.66
N PRO A 89 11.38 -7.96 -23.31
CA PRO A 89 10.01 -8.43 -23.44
C PRO A 89 9.38 -8.63 -22.06
N ALA A 90 8.16 -8.12 -21.86
CA ALA A 90 7.47 -8.17 -20.56
C ALA A 90 7.32 -9.61 -20.01
N ARG A 91 7.15 -10.60 -20.89
CA ARG A 91 7.12 -12.02 -20.50
C ARG A 91 8.45 -12.48 -19.87
N GLU A 92 9.58 -12.10 -20.46
CA GLU A 92 10.89 -12.49 -19.93
C GLU A 92 11.22 -11.73 -18.64
N MET A 93 10.74 -10.49 -18.51
CA MET A 93 10.81 -9.75 -17.24
C MET A 93 10.05 -10.46 -16.12
N ASP A 94 8.84 -10.97 -16.37
CA ASP A 94 8.08 -11.75 -15.39
C ASP A 94 8.84 -13.02 -14.96
N MET A 95 9.46 -13.72 -15.91
CA MET A 95 10.30 -14.89 -15.62
C MET A 95 11.49 -14.52 -14.74
N LEU A 96 12.19 -13.43 -15.07
CA LEU A 96 13.37 -12.95 -14.34
C LEU A 96 12.98 -12.52 -12.92
N LEU A 97 12.01 -11.63 -12.79
CA LEU A 97 11.62 -11.05 -11.50
C LEU A 97 11.05 -12.09 -10.55
N SER A 98 10.30 -13.09 -11.07
CA SER A 98 9.75 -14.17 -10.23
C SER A 98 10.80 -15.04 -9.54
N ALA A 99 12.08 -14.94 -9.92
CA ALA A 99 13.16 -15.68 -9.27
C ALA A 99 13.43 -15.18 -7.84
N GLY A 100 13.25 -13.88 -7.58
CA GLY A 100 13.54 -13.29 -6.27
C GLY A 100 12.78 -13.93 -5.13
N GLU A 101 11.45 -14.04 -5.26
CA GLU A 101 10.60 -14.64 -4.25
C GLU A 101 10.81 -16.16 -4.12
N ARG A 102 11.23 -16.84 -5.19
CA ARG A 102 11.57 -18.27 -5.12
C ARG A 102 12.82 -18.51 -4.25
N ILE A 103 13.78 -17.60 -4.26
CA ILE A 103 14.95 -17.65 -3.37
C ILE A 103 14.47 -17.48 -1.93
N SER A 104 13.72 -16.40 -1.64
CA SER A 104 13.23 -16.08 -0.29
C SER A 104 12.42 -17.22 0.31
N MET A 105 11.43 -17.78 -0.42
CA MET A 105 10.57 -18.85 0.08
C MET A 105 11.35 -20.12 0.41
N ALA A 106 12.36 -20.46 -0.39
CA ALA A 106 13.17 -21.64 -0.18
C ALA A 106 14.07 -21.50 1.06
N LEU A 107 14.76 -20.36 1.20
CA LEU A 107 15.61 -20.08 2.36
C LEU A 107 14.80 -20.00 3.66
N LEU A 108 13.61 -19.37 3.63
CA LEU A 108 12.74 -19.31 4.79
C LEU A 108 12.22 -20.69 5.18
N SER A 109 11.85 -21.53 4.21
CA SER A 109 11.45 -22.93 4.46
C SER A 109 12.57 -23.71 5.17
N MET A 110 13.80 -23.60 4.70
CA MET A 110 14.96 -24.25 5.33
C MET A 110 15.17 -23.74 6.76
N ALA A 111 15.04 -22.44 6.99
CA ALA A 111 15.22 -21.83 8.31
C ALA A 111 14.14 -22.27 9.33
N ILE A 112 12.87 -22.37 8.90
CA ILE A 112 11.77 -22.84 9.73
C ILE A 112 11.94 -24.32 10.06
N ASN A 113 12.29 -25.16 9.08
CA ASN A 113 12.56 -26.59 9.30
C ASN A 113 13.71 -26.80 10.31
N LYS A 114 14.74 -25.97 10.28
CA LYS A 114 15.82 -25.98 11.27
C LYS A 114 15.33 -25.69 12.71
N GLN A 115 14.22 -24.97 12.86
CA GLN A 115 13.60 -24.68 14.16
C GLN A 115 12.63 -25.77 14.65
N GLY A 116 12.51 -26.88 13.92
CA GLY A 116 11.70 -28.03 14.30
C GLY A 116 10.23 -27.97 13.85
N ALA A 117 9.81 -26.91 13.17
CA ALA A 117 8.50 -26.85 12.51
C ALA A 117 8.62 -27.34 11.05
N VAL A 118 7.60 -28.05 10.55
CA VAL A 118 7.61 -28.52 9.17
C VAL A 118 7.05 -27.42 8.25
N ALA A 119 7.86 -26.97 7.28
CA ALA A 119 7.47 -25.97 6.30
C ALA A 119 7.61 -26.49 4.88
N GLN A 120 6.69 -26.08 4.00
CA GLN A 120 6.69 -26.40 2.58
C GLN A 120 6.50 -25.14 1.76
N SER A 121 7.37 -24.92 0.76
CA SER A 121 7.33 -23.75 -0.12
C SER A 121 6.55 -24.02 -1.41
N PHE A 122 5.89 -22.98 -1.92
CA PHE A 122 5.08 -22.98 -3.13
C PHE A 122 5.37 -21.73 -3.96
N THR A 123 5.52 -21.89 -5.27
CA THR A 123 5.44 -20.75 -6.20
C THR A 123 4.00 -20.23 -6.24
N GLY A 124 3.77 -19.03 -6.79
CA GLY A 124 2.42 -18.50 -6.95
C GLY A 124 1.49 -19.44 -7.72
N SER A 125 1.98 -20.02 -8.82
CA SER A 125 1.23 -21.03 -9.59
C SER A 125 0.93 -22.31 -8.81
N GLN A 126 1.88 -22.79 -7.99
CA GLN A 126 1.66 -23.95 -7.13
C GLN A 126 0.70 -23.68 -5.98
N ALA A 127 0.61 -22.41 -5.53
CA ALA A 127 -0.37 -21.95 -4.55
C ALA A 127 -1.76 -21.68 -5.16
N GLY A 128 -1.90 -21.86 -6.49
CA GLY A 128 -3.16 -21.70 -7.22
C GLY A 128 -3.48 -20.26 -7.60
N MET A 129 -2.50 -19.36 -7.63
CA MET A 129 -2.69 -17.97 -8.03
C MET A 129 -2.88 -17.87 -9.55
N LEU A 130 -4.12 -17.70 -10.02
CA LEU A 130 -4.48 -17.58 -11.43
C LEU A 130 -4.68 -16.11 -11.82
N THR A 131 -4.13 -15.73 -12.97
CA THR A 131 -4.15 -14.34 -13.45
C THR A 131 -4.63 -14.25 -14.90
N ASP A 132 -4.87 -13.00 -15.36
CA ASP A 132 -4.94 -12.71 -16.78
C ASP A 132 -3.55 -12.84 -17.45
N ALA A 133 -3.46 -12.57 -18.77
CA ALA A 133 -2.23 -12.69 -19.55
C ALA A 133 -1.46 -11.37 -19.68
N ILE A 134 -1.73 -10.36 -18.83
CA ILE A 134 -1.06 -9.06 -18.89
C ILE A 134 0.23 -9.13 -18.07
N HIS A 135 1.37 -9.28 -18.74
CA HIS A 135 2.68 -9.32 -18.09
C HIS A 135 3.01 -8.02 -17.36
N GLY A 136 3.70 -8.11 -16.21
CA GLY A 136 4.15 -6.99 -15.38
C GLY A 136 3.07 -6.32 -14.53
N LYS A 137 1.79 -6.43 -14.90
CA LYS A 137 0.64 -5.80 -14.23
C LYS A 137 -0.58 -6.76 -14.17
N ALA A 138 -0.34 -8.06 -14.05
CA ALA A 138 -1.39 -9.07 -14.08
C ALA A 138 -2.44 -8.86 -12.98
N ARG A 139 -3.69 -9.20 -13.30
CA ARG A 139 -4.80 -9.20 -12.35
C ARG A 139 -5.11 -10.62 -11.92
N ILE A 140 -5.32 -10.82 -10.62
CA ILE A 140 -5.77 -12.10 -10.09
C ILE A 140 -7.22 -12.33 -10.57
N ILE A 141 -7.45 -13.43 -11.27
CA ILE A 141 -8.78 -13.85 -11.75
C ILE A 141 -9.39 -14.78 -10.73
N ASP A 142 -8.59 -15.73 -10.19
CA ASP A 142 -9.04 -16.75 -9.25
C ASP A 142 -7.89 -17.23 -8.40
N VAL A 143 -8.19 -17.85 -7.25
CA VAL A 143 -7.23 -18.51 -6.36
C VAL A 143 -7.75 -19.89 -6.00
N ASP A 144 -7.06 -20.94 -6.46
CA ASP A 144 -7.31 -22.34 -6.03
C ASP A 144 -6.28 -22.75 -4.97
N PRO A 145 -6.58 -22.59 -3.66
CA PRO A 145 -5.63 -22.85 -2.59
C PRO A 145 -5.53 -24.33 -2.19
N HIS A 146 -6.01 -25.28 -3.02
CA HIS A 146 -6.11 -26.69 -2.67
C HIS A 146 -4.77 -27.29 -2.15
N ARG A 147 -3.64 -26.95 -2.79
CA ARG A 147 -2.32 -27.47 -2.39
C ARG A 147 -1.85 -26.85 -1.07
N VAL A 148 -2.14 -25.56 -0.86
CA VAL A 148 -1.86 -24.85 0.40
C VAL A 148 -2.71 -25.48 1.53
N ARG A 149 -4.02 -25.68 1.29
CA ARG A 149 -4.92 -26.34 2.24
C ARG A 149 -4.42 -27.74 2.61
N THR A 150 -4.01 -28.54 1.63
CA THR A 150 -3.47 -29.88 1.86
C THR A 150 -2.21 -29.87 2.75
N ALA A 151 -1.35 -28.85 2.63
CA ALA A 151 -0.19 -28.70 3.49
C ALA A 151 -0.59 -28.33 4.93
N LEU A 152 -1.54 -27.41 5.11
CA LEU A 152 -2.09 -27.04 6.42
C LEU A 152 -2.75 -28.22 7.12
N ASP A 153 -3.52 -29.03 6.40
CA ASP A 153 -4.18 -30.25 6.94
C ASP A 153 -3.17 -31.28 7.49
N LYS A 154 -1.95 -31.30 6.92
CA LYS A 154 -0.83 -32.11 7.44
C LYS A 154 -0.07 -31.44 8.60
N GLY A 155 -0.52 -30.27 9.03
CA GLY A 155 0.15 -29.49 10.07
C GLY A 155 1.39 -28.76 9.63
N HIS A 156 1.64 -28.64 8.31
CA HIS A 156 2.78 -27.92 7.76
C HIS A 156 2.49 -26.41 7.68
N ILE A 157 3.53 -25.60 7.79
CA ILE A 157 3.50 -24.17 7.44
C ILE A 157 3.64 -24.08 5.92
N ALA A 158 2.72 -23.38 5.24
CA ALA A 158 2.80 -23.14 3.81
C ALA A 158 3.50 -21.80 3.53
N ILE A 159 4.57 -21.81 2.75
CA ILE A 159 5.31 -20.60 2.35
C ILE A 159 5.08 -20.36 0.87
N VAL A 160 4.55 -19.19 0.51
CA VAL A 160 4.18 -18.85 -0.86
C VAL A 160 5.07 -17.70 -1.36
N ALA A 161 5.64 -17.88 -2.53
CA ALA A 161 6.26 -16.79 -3.27
C ALA A 161 5.18 -15.78 -3.67
N GLY A 162 5.26 -14.57 -3.11
CA GLY A 162 4.38 -13.47 -3.45
C GLY A 162 4.62 -12.93 -4.86
N PHE A 163 3.88 -11.86 -5.24
CA PHE A 163 4.12 -11.09 -6.46
C PHE A 163 3.82 -11.81 -7.78
N GLN A 164 3.77 -13.13 -7.82
CA GLN A 164 3.70 -13.95 -9.02
C GLN A 164 2.45 -14.84 -9.07
N GLY A 165 1.99 -15.12 -10.29
CA GLY A 165 0.93 -16.06 -10.58
C GLY A 165 1.18 -16.81 -11.89
N MET A 166 0.12 -17.42 -12.42
CA MET A 166 0.11 -18.08 -13.71
C MET A 166 -1.10 -17.64 -14.50
N SER A 167 -0.90 -17.19 -15.73
CA SER A 167 -2.00 -16.86 -16.63
C SER A 167 -2.91 -18.09 -16.83
N GLN A 168 -4.21 -17.88 -16.68
CA GLN A 168 -5.20 -18.92 -16.89
C GLN A 168 -5.23 -19.39 -18.36
N ASP A 169 -4.98 -18.47 -19.28
CA ASP A 169 -5.08 -18.72 -20.72
C ASP A 169 -3.78 -19.30 -21.29
N THR A 170 -2.66 -18.59 -21.08
CA THR A 170 -1.37 -18.96 -21.69
C THR A 170 -0.56 -19.96 -20.87
N LYS A 171 -0.90 -20.18 -19.60
CA LYS A 171 -0.15 -20.99 -18.63
C LYS A 171 1.27 -20.47 -18.35
N GLU A 172 1.54 -19.23 -18.70
CA GLU A 172 2.83 -18.57 -18.45
C GLU A 172 2.87 -17.91 -17.08
N VAL A 173 4.08 -17.73 -16.55
CA VAL A 173 4.31 -16.98 -15.32
C VAL A 173 4.00 -15.51 -15.58
N THR A 174 3.29 -14.89 -14.64
CA THR A 174 2.94 -13.47 -14.66
C THR A 174 3.30 -12.83 -13.34
N THR A 175 3.58 -11.53 -13.34
CA THR A 175 3.77 -10.74 -12.13
C THR A 175 2.66 -9.71 -11.92
N LEU A 176 2.35 -9.45 -10.65
CA LEU A 176 1.22 -8.59 -10.26
C LEU A 176 1.57 -7.10 -10.22
N GLY A 177 2.84 -6.76 -10.45
CA GLY A 177 3.34 -5.40 -10.31
C GLY A 177 3.56 -4.97 -8.86
N ARG A 178 3.79 -3.67 -8.61
CA ARG A 178 4.09 -3.12 -7.28
C ARG A 178 3.01 -3.50 -6.26
N GLY A 179 3.43 -3.86 -5.04
CA GLY A 179 2.52 -4.34 -3.99
C GLY A 179 1.93 -5.73 -4.24
N GLY A 180 2.47 -6.46 -5.24
CA GLY A 180 1.96 -7.78 -5.61
C GLY A 180 2.03 -8.81 -4.49
N SER A 181 3.04 -8.76 -3.61
CA SER A 181 3.13 -9.68 -2.46
C SER A 181 2.05 -9.40 -1.41
N ASP A 182 1.70 -8.14 -1.15
CA ASP A 182 0.58 -7.77 -0.26
C ASP A 182 -0.74 -8.27 -0.85
N THR A 183 -0.93 -8.05 -2.15
CA THR A 183 -2.11 -8.52 -2.88
C THR A 183 -2.21 -10.06 -2.86
N THR A 184 -1.08 -10.77 -3.04
CA THR A 184 -1.02 -12.23 -2.94
C THR A 184 -1.46 -12.71 -1.54
N ALA A 185 -0.98 -12.05 -0.47
CA ALA A 185 -1.30 -12.45 0.90
C ALA A 185 -2.80 -12.29 1.20
N VAL A 186 -3.37 -11.15 0.83
CA VAL A 186 -4.80 -10.89 1.05
C VAL A 186 -5.69 -11.80 0.18
N ALA A 187 -5.29 -12.06 -1.08
CA ALA A 187 -6.03 -12.98 -1.95
C ALA A 187 -6.02 -14.41 -1.40
N LEU A 188 -4.88 -14.88 -0.87
CA LEU A 188 -4.79 -16.18 -0.19
C LEU A 188 -5.60 -16.19 1.11
N ALA A 189 -5.56 -15.11 1.90
CA ALA A 189 -6.36 -15.00 3.12
C ALA A 189 -7.86 -15.11 2.83
N ALA A 190 -8.33 -14.42 1.79
CA ALA A 190 -9.72 -14.51 1.33
C ALA A 190 -10.09 -15.92 0.85
N ALA A 191 -9.25 -16.54 0.00
CA ALA A 191 -9.53 -17.86 -0.57
C ALA A 191 -9.46 -19.00 0.47
N LEU A 192 -8.70 -18.79 1.53
CA LEU A 192 -8.55 -19.74 2.64
C LEU A 192 -9.55 -19.52 3.79
N ASP A 193 -10.32 -18.43 3.76
CA ASP A 193 -11.17 -17.97 4.87
C ASP A 193 -10.34 -17.80 6.15
N ALA A 194 -9.25 -17.05 6.04
CA ALA A 194 -8.33 -16.81 7.13
C ALA A 194 -8.93 -15.83 8.16
N ASP A 195 -8.62 -16.06 9.44
CA ASP A 195 -9.09 -15.20 10.54
C ASP A 195 -8.44 -13.81 10.51
N VAL A 196 -7.19 -13.72 10.00
CA VAL A 196 -6.44 -12.46 9.86
C VAL A 196 -5.35 -12.57 8.80
N CYS A 197 -5.06 -11.44 8.14
CA CYS A 197 -3.87 -11.27 7.30
C CYS A 197 -2.93 -10.25 7.97
N GLU A 198 -1.80 -10.72 8.50
CA GLU A 198 -0.76 -9.89 9.10
C GLU A 198 0.22 -9.42 8.05
N ILE A 199 0.40 -8.10 7.92
CA ILE A 199 1.37 -7.48 6.99
C ILE A 199 2.54 -6.95 7.80
N TYR A 200 3.69 -7.59 7.66
CA TYR A 200 4.93 -7.21 8.34
C TYR A 200 5.79 -6.29 7.48
N THR A 201 6.13 -5.13 8.05
CA THR A 201 6.88 -4.04 7.41
C THR A 201 8.02 -3.56 8.31
N ASP A 202 8.65 -2.44 7.96
CA ASP A 202 9.75 -1.80 8.69
C ASP A 202 9.30 -0.73 9.70
N VAL A 203 7.99 -0.55 9.90
CA VAL A 203 7.40 0.36 10.89
C VAL A 203 6.38 -0.37 11.77
N ASP A 204 6.10 0.18 12.95
CA ASP A 204 5.23 -0.44 13.97
C ASP A 204 3.71 -0.38 13.68
N GLY A 205 3.32 -0.07 12.45
CA GLY A 205 1.92 0.05 12.06
C GLY A 205 1.67 1.24 11.13
N VAL A 206 0.43 1.67 11.04
CA VAL A 206 0.01 2.87 10.31
C VAL A 206 0.13 4.08 11.23
N PHE A 207 0.68 5.17 10.72
CA PHE A 207 0.87 6.42 11.47
C PHE A 207 0.03 7.55 10.88
N THR A 208 -0.21 8.58 11.68
CA THR A 208 -0.95 9.79 11.27
C THR A 208 -0.26 10.61 10.18
N ALA A 209 1.03 10.38 9.94
CA ALA A 209 1.81 10.84 8.77
C ALA A 209 3.00 9.89 8.55
N ASP A 210 3.73 10.03 7.45
CA ASP A 210 4.99 9.29 7.26
C ASP A 210 6.01 9.72 8.34
N PRO A 211 6.49 8.80 9.20
CA PRO A 211 7.46 9.11 10.24
C PRO A 211 8.78 9.68 9.74
N ARG A 212 9.12 9.46 8.47
CA ARG A 212 10.32 10.03 7.83
C ARG A 212 10.19 11.54 7.62
N VAL A 213 8.94 12.05 7.49
CA VAL A 213 8.62 13.48 7.33
C VAL A 213 8.23 14.11 8.65
N VAL A 214 7.45 13.41 9.47
CA VAL A 214 6.97 13.85 10.79
C VAL A 214 7.35 12.82 11.83
N GLY A 215 8.48 13.05 12.52
CA GLY A 215 8.98 12.10 13.54
C GLY A 215 8.06 11.94 14.75
N SER A 216 7.18 12.92 15.02
CA SER A 216 6.18 12.89 16.09
C SER A 216 4.84 12.29 15.66
N ALA A 217 4.74 11.71 14.45
CA ALA A 217 3.50 11.07 13.98
C ALA A 217 3.02 10.00 14.95
N GLN A 218 1.75 10.05 15.31
CA GLN A 218 1.13 9.09 16.24
C GLN A 218 0.79 7.77 15.51
N LYS A 219 1.04 6.63 16.16
CA LYS A 219 0.59 5.33 15.66
C LYS A 219 -0.93 5.19 15.83
N ILE A 220 -1.60 4.77 14.80
CA ILE A 220 -3.04 4.50 14.78
C ILE A 220 -3.26 3.07 15.26
N ALA A 221 -4.03 2.87 16.33
CA ALA A 221 -4.32 1.53 16.83
C ALA A 221 -5.29 0.76 15.93
N THR A 222 -6.32 1.45 15.46
CA THR A 222 -7.37 0.87 14.60
C THR A 222 -7.82 1.89 13.57
N ILE A 223 -7.99 1.45 12.33
CA ILE A 223 -8.47 2.27 11.20
C ILE A 223 -9.47 1.47 10.38
N SER A 224 -10.46 2.13 9.78
CA SER A 224 -11.40 1.48 8.85
C SER A 224 -10.73 1.19 7.51
N SER A 225 -11.24 0.19 6.78
CA SER A 225 -10.77 -0.10 5.42
C SER A 225 -10.96 1.07 4.47
N GLU A 226 -12.02 1.87 4.66
CA GLU A 226 -12.30 3.07 3.85
C GLU A 226 -11.22 4.14 4.04
N GLU A 227 -10.87 4.45 5.29
CA GLU A 227 -9.83 5.44 5.59
C GLU A 227 -8.45 4.94 5.16
N MET A 228 -8.16 3.65 5.38
CA MET A 228 -6.90 3.04 4.92
C MET A 228 -6.79 3.07 3.39
N LEU A 229 -7.90 2.85 2.68
CA LEU A 229 -7.97 2.93 1.22
C LEU A 229 -7.62 4.35 0.73
N GLU A 230 -8.20 5.37 1.36
CA GLU A 230 -7.90 6.77 1.04
C GLU A 230 -6.45 7.14 1.38
N LEU A 231 -5.90 6.66 2.51
CA LEU A 231 -4.49 6.85 2.85
C LEU A 231 -3.59 6.21 1.78
N ALA A 232 -3.86 4.97 1.39
CA ALA A 232 -3.09 4.26 0.37
C ALA A 232 -3.19 4.93 -1.02
N ALA A 233 -4.40 5.37 -1.43
CA ALA A 233 -4.63 6.10 -2.67
C ALA A 233 -3.97 7.48 -2.69
N SER A 234 -3.76 8.06 -1.50
CA SER A 234 -3.15 9.38 -1.34
C SER A 234 -1.63 9.35 -1.16
N GLY A 235 -1.00 8.15 -1.24
CA GLY A 235 0.45 8.02 -1.21
C GLY A 235 1.05 7.44 0.07
N ALA A 236 0.24 7.03 1.05
CA ALA A 236 0.75 6.30 2.21
C ALA A 236 1.26 4.91 1.77
N LYS A 237 2.59 4.69 1.88
CA LYS A 237 3.27 3.51 1.32
C LYS A 237 3.24 2.27 2.22
N ILE A 238 2.47 2.28 3.30
CA ILE A 238 2.40 1.19 4.28
C ILE A 238 1.71 -0.05 3.73
N LEU A 239 0.57 0.15 3.08
CA LEU A 239 -0.18 -0.89 2.38
C LEU A 239 -0.41 -0.47 0.94
N HIS A 240 -0.30 -1.41 0.02
CA HIS A 240 -0.61 -1.14 -1.36
C HIS A 240 -2.13 -1.06 -1.59
N LEU A 241 -2.59 -0.08 -2.37
CA LEU A 241 -4.01 0.18 -2.63
C LEU A 241 -4.80 -1.10 -2.97
N ARG A 242 -4.30 -1.90 -3.93
CA ARG A 242 -4.96 -3.17 -4.34
C ARG A 242 -5.16 -4.15 -3.19
N CYS A 243 -4.23 -4.24 -2.24
CA CYS A 243 -4.40 -5.18 -1.12
C CYS A 243 -5.52 -4.71 -0.19
N VAL A 244 -5.66 -3.40 0.05
CA VAL A 244 -6.74 -2.84 0.86
C VAL A 244 -8.10 -3.00 0.16
N GLU A 245 -8.17 -2.78 -1.17
CA GLU A 245 -9.37 -3.05 -1.96
C GLU A 245 -9.84 -4.51 -1.85
N TYR A 246 -8.90 -5.46 -1.96
CA TYR A 246 -9.20 -6.88 -1.79
C TYR A 246 -9.66 -7.19 -0.35
N ALA A 247 -8.94 -6.70 0.64
CA ALA A 247 -9.29 -6.91 2.05
C ALA A 247 -10.70 -6.41 2.36
N ARG A 248 -11.02 -5.19 1.91
CA ARG A 248 -12.36 -4.60 2.04
C ARG A 248 -13.44 -5.43 1.33
N ARG A 249 -13.17 -5.83 0.07
CA ARG A 249 -14.14 -6.56 -0.76
C ARG A 249 -14.50 -7.93 -0.18
N PHE A 250 -13.52 -8.61 0.41
CA PHE A 250 -13.69 -9.98 0.93
C PHE A 250 -13.81 -10.04 2.45
N GLY A 251 -13.86 -8.89 3.13
CA GLY A 251 -14.03 -8.84 4.58
C GLY A 251 -12.84 -9.38 5.37
N VAL A 252 -11.62 -9.32 4.83
CA VAL A 252 -10.39 -9.83 5.47
C VAL A 252 -9.84 -8.77 6.44
N PRO A 253 -9.78 -9.03 7.76
CA PRO A 253 -9.10 -8.14 8.69
C PRO A 253 -7.60 -8.12 8.41
N LEU A 254 -7.00 -6.90 8.35
CA LEU A 254 -5.55 -6.76 8.23
C LEU A 254 -4.96 -6.33 9.57
N HIS A 255 -3.78 -6.85 9.89
CA HIS A 255 -3.00 -6.41 11.03
C HIS A 255 -1.60 -6.00 10.57
N VAL A 256 -1.33 -4.70 10.54
CA VAL A 256 -0.06 -4.13 10.10
C VAL A 256 0.91 -4.07 11.27
N ARG A 257 2.06 -4.71 11.15
CA ARG A 257 3.03 -4.86 12.24
C ARG A 257 4.47 -4.69 11.75
N SER A 258 5.38 -4.42 12.66
CA SER A 258 6.82 -4.47 12.36
C SER A 258 7.37 -5.89 12.43
N SER A 259 8.23 -6.26 11.47
CA SER A 259 9.03 -7.49 11.55
C SER A 259 10.21 -7.36 12.52
N PHE A 260 10.53 -6.15 12.99
CA PHE A 260 11.70 -5.82 13.81
C PHE A 260 11.36 -5.62 15.30
N SER A 261 10.09 -5.45 15.63
CA SER A 261 9.62 -5.25 17.01
C SER A 261 8.55 -6.26 17.41
N GLN A 262 8.16 -6.21 18.68
CA GLN A 262 7.01 -6.97 19.21
C GLN A 262 5.82 -6.05 19.53
N HIS A 263 5.91 -4.77 19.17
CA HIS A 263 4.82 -3.84 19.42
C HIS A 263 3.54 -4.28 18.71
N GLU A 264 2.43 -3.99 19.33
CA GLU A 264 1.14 -4.16 18.71
C GLU A 264 1.03 -3.17 17.54
N GLY A 265 0.62 -3.66 16.40
CA GLY A 265 0.55 -2.87 15.19
C GLY A 265 -0.73 -2.03 15.08
N THR A 266 -1.22 -1.93 13.84
CA THR A 266 -2.48 -1.28 13.49
C THR A 266 -3.45 -2.30 12.93
N TRP A 267 -4.66 -2.35 13.44
CA TRP A 267 -5.75 -3.12 12.88
C TRP A 267 -6.48 -2.32 11.79
N VAL A 268 -6.63 -2.92 10.60
CA VAL A 268 -7.48 -2.39 9.54
C VAL A 268 -8.73 -3.27 9.46
N LEU A 269 -9.87 -2.72 9.82
CA LEU A 269 -11.12 -3.46 9.96
C LEU A 269 -12.05 -3.25 8.77
N PRO A 270 -12.73 -4.31 8.28
CA PRO A 270 -13.59 -4.24 7.09
C PRO A 270 -14.82 -3.35 7.23
N SER A 271 -15.31 -3.14 8.46
CA SER A 271 -16.49 -2.33 8.74
C SER A 271 -16.29 -1.43 9.96
N PRO A 272 -16.83 -0.18 9.93
CA PRO A 272 -16.82 0.70 11.10
C PRO A 272 -17.64 0.16 12.29
N ASP A 273 -18.60 -0.73 12.03
CA ASP A 273 -19.45 -1.35 13.07
C ASP A 273 -18.71 -2.42 13.89
N ASP A 274 -17.54 -2.87 13.47
CA ASP A 274 -16.68 -3.76 14.24
C ASP A 274 -15.96 -3.00 15.35
N LYS A 275 -16.74 -2.54 16.34
CA LYS A 275 -16.35 -2.03 17.66
C LYS A 275 -15.11 -1.12 17.68
N ILE A 276 -15.24 0.08 17.13
CA ILE A 276 -14.43 1.21 17.59
C ILE A 276 -14.89 1.48 19.03
N THR A 277 -14.06 1.13 20.00
CA THR A 277 -14.31 1.50 21.40
C THR A 277 -14.15 3.01 21.49
N ILE A 278 -15.29 3.74 21.54
CA ILE A 278 -15.28 5.19 21.77
C ILE A 278 -14.66 5.42 23.13
N LYS A 279 -13.51 6.09 23.18
CA LYS A 279 -12.89 6.50 24.46
C LYS A 279 -13.89 7.42 25.19
N GLU A 280 -14.16 7.14 26.45
CA GLU A 280 -14.97 8.02 27.30
C GLU A 280 -14.40 9.45 27.26
N GLY A 281 -15.25 10.43 26.94
CA GLY A 281 -14.89 11.85 26.91
C GLY A 281 -14.68 12.47 25.52
N VAL A 282 -14.76 11.70 24.43
CA VAL A 282 -14.72 12.25 23.05
C VAL A 282 -16.15 12.67 22.66
N ALA A 283 -16.33 13.91 22.20
CA ALA A 283 -17.60 14.38 21.70
C ALA A 283 -18.01 13.57 20.45
N LEU A 284 -19.17 12.91 20.49
CA LEU A 284 -19.66 11.99 19.46
C LEU A 284 -19.81 12.59 18.05
N GLU A 285 -19.76 13.90 17.92
CA GLU A 285 -19.94 14.63 16.66
C GLU A 285 -18.69 15.38 16.19
N GLN A 286 -17.51 15.11 16.76
CA GLN A 286 -16.26 15.74 16.27
C GLN A 286 -15.69 14.97 15.07
N PRO A 287 -15.12 15.66 14.05
CA PRO A 287 -14.45 14.99 12.94
C PRO A 287 -13.25 14.22 13.48
N ILE A 288 -13.15 12.96 13.10
CA ILE A 288 -11.99 12.13 13.44
C ILE A 288 -11.02 12.23 12.26
N ILE A 289 -9.91 12.94 12.46
CA ILE A 289 -8.84 12.99 11.47
C ILE A 289 -7.93 11.78 11.68
N SER A 290 -7.85 10.91 10.67
CA SER A 290 -7.06 9.69 10.70
C SER A 290 -5.60 9.95 10.36
N GLY A 291 -5.33 10.90 9.45
CA GLY A 291 -3.95 11.24 9.12
C GLY A 291 -3.77 12.11 7.89
N VAL A 292 -2.49 12.34 7.59
CA VAL A 292 -2.01 13.13 6.46
C VAL A 292 -1.15 12.25 5.57
N ALA A 293 -1.56 12.07 4.31
CA ALA A 293 -0.78 11.37 3.30
C ALA A 293 -0.20 12.36 2.28
N HIS A 294 0.89 11.97 1.62
CA HIS A 294 1.50 12.76 0.56
C HIS A 294 2.05 11.89 -0.56
N ASP A 295 2.06 12.42 -1.78
CA ASP A 295 2.58 11.75 -2.96
C ASP A 295 3.38 12.70 -3.85
N ARG A 296 4.53 12.22 -4.35
CA ARG A 296 5.41 12.91 -5.31
C ARG A 296 5.53 12.17 -6.64
N SER A 297 4.77 11.09 -6.81
CA SER A 297 4.86 10.25 -8.00
C SER A 297 3.92 10.67 -9.12
N GLU A 298 3.14 11.73 -8.91
CA GLU A 298 2.18 12.25 -9.88
C GLU A 298 2.70 13.51 -10.60
N ALA A 299 2.23 13.71 -11.83
CA ALA A 299 2.38 14.93 -12.59
C ALA A 299 1.00 15.54 -12.89
N LYS A 300 0.95 16.87 -13.01
CA LYS A 300 -0.23 17.61 -13.44
C LYS A 300 -0.20 17.81 -14.95
N VAL A 301 -1.30 17.49 -15.61
CA VAL A 301 -1.57 17.81 -17.02
C VAL A 301 -2.72 18.79 -17.07
N THR A 302 -2.56 19.87 -17.82
CA THR A 302 -3.65 20.79 -18.14
C THR A 302 -3.83 20.85 -19.66
N VAL A 303 -4.99 20.42 -20.12
CA VAL A 303 -5.41 20.57 -21.52
C VAL A 303 -6.10 21.93 -21.63
N VAL A 304 -5.44 22.87 -22.29
CA VAL A 304 -5.83 24.29 -22.35
C VAL A 304 -6.70 24.56 -23.57
N GLY A 305 -7.72 25.38 -23.42
CA GLY A 305 -8.55 25.86 -24.53
C GLY A 305 -9.40 24.76 -25.17
N VAL A 306 -9.92 23.81 -24.39
CA VAL A 306 -10.82 22.77 -24.86
C VAL A 306 -12.18 23.37 -25.18
N PRO A 307 -12.79 23.13 -26.40
CA PRO A 307 -14.13 23.59 -26.71
C PRO A 307 -15.13 23.12 -25.67
N ASP A 308 -15.87 24.06 -25.04
CA ASP A 308 -16.84 23.77 -23.97
C ASP A 308 -18.18 23.27 -24.56
N ILE A 309 -18.11 22.07 -25.14
CA ILE A 309 -19.26 21.36 -25.71
C ILE A 309 -19.30 19.91 -25.22
N PRO A 310 -20.49 19.29 -25.16
CA PRO A 310 -20.64 17.90 -24.74
C PRO A 310 -19.75 16.95 -25.53
N GLY A 311 -19.09 16.01 -24.84
CA GLY A 311 -18.26 14.97 -25.43
C GLY A 311 -16.77 15.26 -25.46
N LYS A 312 -16.30 16.50 -25.28
CA LYS A 312 -14.85 16.81 -25.34
C LYS A 312 -14.06 16.21 -24.16
N ALA A 313 -14.58 16.30 -22.93
CA ALA A 313 -13.97 15.63 -21.79
C ALA A 313 -13.91 14.11 -22.01
N ALA A 314 -15.00 13.51 -22.51
CA ALA A 314 -15.03 12.09 -22.83
C ALA A 314 -13.95 11.70 -23.85
N ALA A 315 -13.74 12.50 -24.91
CA ALA A 315 -12.71 12.26 -25.91
C ALA A 315 -11.29 12.29 -25.30
N ILE A 316 -10.99 13.27 -24.44
CA ILE A 316 -9.70 13.38 -23.74
C ILE A 316 -9.45 12.12 -22.90
N PHE A 317 -10.40 11.74 -22.04
CA PHE A 317 -10.20 10.61 -21.14
C PHE A 317 -10.23 9.24 -21.85
N GLN A 318 -10.90 9.11 -23.00
CA GLN A 318 -10.79 7.93 -23.87
C GLN A 318 -9.39 7.78 -24.47
N VAL A 319 -8.75 8.88 -24.87
CA VAL A 319 -7.37 8.87 -25.37
C VAL A 319 -6.42 8.39 -24.27
N ILE A 320 -6.52 8.94 -23.06
CA ILE A 320 -5.69 8.57 -21.92
C ILE A 320 -5.91 7.11 -21.51
N ALA A 321 -7.17 6.65 -21.50
CA ALA A 321 -7.48 5.25 -21.21
C ALA A 321 -6.89 4.27 -22.23
N LYS A 322 -6.84 4.65 -23.52
CA LYS A 322 -6.17 3.86 -24.57
C LYS A 322 -4.65 3.83 -24.42
N ALA A 323 -4.07 4.88 -23.83
CA ALA A 323 -2.66 4.93 -23.45
C ALA A 323 -2.37 4.17 -22.14
N HIS A 324 -3.37 3.48 -21.57
CA HIS A 324 -3.27 2.73 -20.31
C HIS A 324 -2.82 3.56 -19.10
N SER A 325 -3.08 4.86 -19.13
CA SER A 325 -2.75 5.77 -18.01
C SER A 325 -3.93 5.91 -17.06
N ASN A 326 -3.62 5.84 -15.76
CA ASN A 326 -4.59 6.11 -14.70
C ASN A 326 -4.58 7.60 -14.35
N ILE A 327 -5.74 8.13 -14.01
CA ILE A 327 -5.91 9.52 -13.58
C ILE A 327 -6.54 9.55 -12.18
N ASP A 328 -6.14 10.54 -11.37
CA ASP A 328 -6.71 10.76 -10.04
C ASP A 328 -7.52 12.05 -9.98
N MET A 329 -6.93 13.18 -9.62
CA MET A 329 -7.66 14.44 -9.49
C MET A 329 -8.07 14.97 -10.87
N ILE A 330 -9.35 15.34 -11.05
CA ILE A 330 -9.85 15.99 -12.27
C ILE A 330 -10.53 17.29 -11.86
N VAL A 331 -10.09 18.40 -12.47
CA VAL A 331 -10.69 19.73 -12.29
C VAL A 331 -10.96 20.35 -13.65
N GLN A 332 -12.21 20.75 -13.88
CA GLN A 332 -12.62 21.50 -15.06
C GLN A 332 -13.18 22.85 -14.62
N ASN A 333 -12.68 23.93 -15.21
CA ASN A 333 -13.17 25.27 -14.97
C ASN A 333 -14.08 25.70 -16.12
N VAL A 334 -15.28 26.17 -15.80
CA VAL A 334 -16.17 26.77 -16.80
C VAL A 334 -15.64 28.15 -17.18
N SER A 335 -15.56 28.44 -18.49
CA SER A 335 -15.12 29.74 -18.98
C SER A 335 -16.05 30.85 -18.49
N THR A 336 -15.56 31.65 -17.54
CA THR A 336 -16.31 32.82 -16.99
C THR A 336 -16.47 33.98 -18.00
N LYS A 337 -15.69 33.97 -19.09
CA LYS A 337 -15.68 35.05 -20.09
C LYS A 337 -16.49 34.75 -21.37
N GLY A 338 -17.23 33.65 -21.41
CA GLY A 338 -18.06 33.27 -22.58
C GLY A 338 -17.24 32.99 -23.84
N THR A 339 -15.96 32.57 -23.68
CA THR A 339 -15.07 32.27 -24.82
C THR A 339 -15.45 30.99 -25.55
N GLY A 340 -16.32 30.15 -24.95
CA GLY A 340 -16.68 28.84 -25.45
C GLY A 340 -15.60 27.78 -25.29
N HIS A 341 -14.57 28.07 -24.48
CA HIS A 341 -13.46 27.15 -24.18
C HIS A 341 -13.28 27.00 -22.67
N THR A 342 -12.78 25.87 -22.24
CA THR A 342 -12.48 25.52 -20.86
C THR A 342 -11.10 24.86 -20.76
N ASP A 343 -10.51 24.88 -19.57
CA ASP A 343 -9.31 24.11 -19.27
C ASP A 343 -9.68 22.89 -18.44
N ILE A 344 -9.08 21.76 -18.76
CA ILE A 344 -9.25 20.51 -18.03
C ILE A 344 -7.89 20.10 -17.46
N SER A 345 -7.77 20.14 -16.14
CA SER A 345 -6.57 19.70 -15.40
C SER A 345 -6.83 18.37 -14.74
N PHE A 346 -5.82 17.50 -14.75
CA PHE A 346 -5.85 16.22 -14.02
C PHE A 346 -4.44 15.80 -13.62
N THR A 347 -4.35 14.86 -12.68
CA THR A 347 -3.08 14.24 -12.30
C THR A 347 -2.99 12.80 -12.80
N LEU A 348 -1.76 12.37 -13.08
CA LEU A 348 -1.42 11.00 -13.51
C LEU A 348 -0.01 10.64 -13.02
N PRO A 349 0.33 9.32 -12.92
CA PRO A 349 1.68 8.90 -12.56
C PRO A 349 2.74 9.45 -13.54
N ILE A 350 3.84 9.99 -13.02
CA ILE A 350 4.95 10.55 -13.82
C ILE A 350 5.43 9.55 -14.88
N VAL A 351 5.52 8.28 -14.50
CA VAL A 351 5.99 7.19 -15.40
C VAL A 351 5.08 6.94 -16.59
N GLU A 352 3.81 7.38 -16.54
CA GLU A 352 2.81 7.24 -17.60
C GLU A 352 2.67 8.54 -18.41
N GLY A 353 3.35 9.62 -17.98
CA GLY A 353 3.20 10.96 -18.56
C GLY A 353 3.62 11.06 -20.02
N ALA A 354 4.71 10.42 -20.41
CA ALA A 354 5.23 10.50 -21.79
C ALA A 354 4.22 9.93 -22.81
N ASP A 355 3.69 8.73 -22.53
CA ASP A 355 2.74 8.03 -23.41
C ASP A 355 1.40 8.78 -23.47
N ALA A 356 0.93 9.29 -22.32
CA ALA A 356 -0.30 10.09 -22.25
C ALA A 356 -0.18 11.39 -23.06
N LEU A 357 0.95 12.10 -22.97
CA LEU A 357 1.20 13.33 -23.71
C LEU A 357 1.30 13.10 -25.22
N GLU A 358 1.97 12.01 -25.65
CA GLU A 358 2.05 11.63 -27.06
C GLU A 358 0.65 11.34 -27.62
N ALA A 359 -0.14 10.54 -26.92
CA ALA A 359 -1.50 10.21 -27.31
C ALA A 359 -2.40 11.45 -27.40
N LEU A 360 -2.32 12.37 -26.43
CA LEU A 360 -3.08 13.62 -26.45
C LEU A 360 -2.68 14.53 -27.60
N ARG A 361 -1.37 14.68 -27.89
CA ARG A 361 -0.88 15.49 -29.01
C ARG A 361 -1.38 14.95 -30.36
N ALA A 362 -1.37 13.62 -30.52
CA ALA A 362 -1.92 12.97 -31.71
C ALA A 362 -3.42 13.24 -31.90
N ALA A 363 -4.19 13.33 -30.80
CA ALA A 363 -5.63 13.57 -30.83
C ALA A 363 -6.03 15.06 -30.87
N GLN A 364 -5.09 15.99 -30.75
CA GLN A 364 -5.35 17.44 -30.73
C GLN A 364 -6.22 17.93 -31.89
N PRO A 365 -5.98 17.53 -33.16
CA PRO A 365 -6.79 18.00 -34.28
C PRO A 365 -8.28 17.61 -34.19
N GLU A 366 -8.58 16.46 -33.59
CA GLU A 366 -9.94 15.95 -33.43
C GLU A 366 -10.63 16.58 -32.20
N ILE A 367 -9.91 16.68 -31.10
CA ILE A 367 -10.45 17.24 -29.85
C ILE A 367 -10.61 18.75 -29.96
N GLY A 368 -9.61 19.46 -30.56
CA GLY A 368 -9.65 20.88 -30.84
C GLY A 368 -9.20 21.78 -29.69
N PHE A 369 -8.37 21.30 -28.77
CA PHE A 369 -7.76 22.10 -27.71
C PHE A 369 -6.56 22.93 -28.23
N GLU A 370 -6.18 23.97 -27.50
CA GLU A 370 -5.12 24.88 -27.92
C GLU A 370 -3.72 24.33 -27.60
N SER A 371 -3.50 23.90 -26.38
CA SER A 371 -2.18 23.43 -25.91
C SER A 371 -2.30 22.46 -24.76
N ILE A 372 -1.15 21.83 -24.39
CA ILE A 372 -1.02 21.00 -23.20
C ILE A 372 0.10 21.59 -22.35
N ASP A 373 -0.20 21.83 -21.07
CA ASP A 373 0.78 22.14 -20.03
C ASP A 373 1.03 20.90 -19.16
N TYR A 374 2.31 20.57 -18.94
CA TYR A 374 2.74 19.40 -18.14
C TYR A 374 3.71 19.84 -17.07
N ASN A 375 3.41 19.49 -15.82
CA ASN A 375 4.26 19.78 -14.68
C ASN A 375 4.44 18.51 -13.83
N ALA A 376 5.68 18.01 -13.76
CA ALA A 376 6.08 16.89 -12.91
C ALA A 376 6.65 17.33 -11.54
N GLU A 377 6.86 18.64 -11.33
CA GLU A 377 7.38 19.18 -10.06
C GLU A 377 6.26 19.54 -9.09
N ILE A 378 5.29 18.63 -8.95
CA ILE A 378 4.16 18.78 -8.04
C ILE A 378 4.22 17.77 -6.90
N GLY A 379 3.53 18.08 -5.80
CA GLY A 379 3.25 17.17 -4.72
C GLY A 379 1.78 17.21 -4.36
N LYS A 380 1.20 16.05 -4.12
CA LYS A 380 -0.16 15.90 -3.63
C LYS A 380 -0.13 15.71 -2.11
N LEU A 381 -0.90 16.51 -1.39
CA LEU A 381 -1.13 16.43 0.05
C LEU A 381 -2.59 16.12 0.30
N SER A 382 -2.86 15.14 1.16
CA SER A 382 -4.23 14.72 1.49
C SER A 382 -4.43 14.63 2.99
N LEU A 383 -5.46 15.26 3.51
CA LEU A 383 -5.99 15.05 4.85
C LEU A 383 -7.12 14.02 4.77
N ILE A 384 -7.03 12.97 5.58
CA ILE A 384 -7.99 11.87 5.60
C ILE A 384 -8.65 11.78 6.98
N GLY A 385 -9.96 11.53 7.00
CA GLY A 385 -10.70 11.32 8.24
C GLY A 385 -12.21 11.25 8.04
N ALA A 386 -12.91 10.70 9.01
CA ALA A 386 -14.35 10.59 9.01
C ALA A 386 -15.01 11.93 9.45
N GLY A 387 -16.23 12.21 8.93
CA GLY A 387 -17.01 13.36 9.36
C GLY A 387 -16.55 14.74 8.87
N MET A 388 -15.54 14.82 7.98
CA MET A 388 -14.98 16.10 7.53
C MET A 388 -16.01 16.98 6.80
N ARG A 389 -16.93 16.39 6.05
CA ARG A 389 -17.97 17.12 5.31
C ARG A 389 -19.01 17.77 6.22
N SER A 390 -19.25 17.18 7.38
CA SER A 390 -20.22 17.67 8.37
C SER A 390 -19.67 18.79 9.25
N HIS A 391 -18.33 19.07 9.17
CA HIS A 391 -17.64 20.00 10.03
C HIS A 391 -16.97 21.12 9.21
N PRO A 392 -17.62 22.26 9.03
CA PRO A 392 -17.10 23.36 8.19
C PRO A 392 -15.76 23.92 8.65
N GLY A 393 -15.39 23.74 9.91
CA GLY A 393 -14.11 24.18 10.45
C GLY A 393 -12.89 23.41 9.90
N VAL A 394 -13.03 22.17 9.47
CA VAL A 394 -11.92 21.34 8.95
C VAL A 394 -11.26 21.98 7.73
N SER A 395 -12.07 22.34 6.71
CA SER A 395 -11.54 23.00 5.51
C SER A 395 -10.88 24.35 5.84
N ALA A 396 -11.50 25.16 6.73
CA ALA A 396 -10.93 26.44 7.12
C ALA A 396 -9.56 26.29 7.81
N THR A 397 -9.44 25.34 8.75
CA THR A 397 -8.17 25.03 9.43
C THR A 397 -7.13 24.53 8.44
N PHE A 398 -7.50 23.64 7.52
CA PHE A 398 -6.61 23.08 6.50
C PHE A 398 -6.00 24.18 5.61
N PHE A 399 -6.84 25.01 4.99
CA PHE A 399 -6.37 26.07 4.11
C PHE A 399 -5.64 27.19 4.86
N LYS A 400 -6.05 27.50 6.10
CA LYS A 400 -5.34 28.46 6.94
C LYS A 400 -3.93 27.98 7.26
N ALA A 401 -3.74 26.72 7.63
CA ALA A 401 -2.43 26.17 7.95
C ALA A 401 -1.45 26.25 6.76
N LEU A 402 -1.91 25.93 5.53
CA LEU A 402 -1.11 26.09 4.32
C LEU A 402 -0.76 27.56 4.05
N SER A 403 -1.73 28.47 4.20
CA SER A 403 -1.53 29.91 4.03
C SER A 403 -0.52 30.46 5.03
N ASP A 404 -0.63 30.10 6.31
CA ASP A 404 0.30 30.53 7.37
C ASP A 404 1.73 30.00 7.12
N ALA A 405 1.85 28.84 6.46
CA ALA A 405 3.13 28.28 6.03
C ALA A 405 3.65 28.87 4.71
N GLY A 406 2.93 29.80 4.08
CA GLY A 406 3.32 30.41 2.80
C GLY A 406 3.24 29.48 1.59
N ILE A 407 2.41 28.42 1.66
CA ILE A 407 2.29 27.40 0.64
C ILE A 407 1.10 27.68 -0.26
N ASN A 408 1.37 27.87 -1.56
CA ASN A 408 0.34 28.05 -2.58
C ASN A 408 -0.25 26.72 -3.05
N ILE A 409 -1.48 26.78 -3.56
CA ILE A 409 -2.26 25.60 -3.98
C ILE A 409 -2.59 25.74 -5.46
N ASP A 410 -2.30 24.68 -6.22
CA ASP A 410 -2.55 24.62 -7.66
C ASP A 410 -3.87 23.93 -8.01
N MET A 411 -4.26 22.89 -7.27
CA MET A 411 -5.52 22.15 -7.43
C MET A 411 -6.09 21.76 -6.08
N ILE A 412 -7.41 21.62 -6.02
CA ILE A 412 -8.14 21.16 -4.82
C ILE A 412 -9.13 20.09 -5.26
N SER A 413 -9.21 19.01 -4.50
CA SER A 413 -10.25 17.98 -4.62
C SER A 413 -10.73 17.55 -3.24
N THR A 414 -12.02 17.31 -3.11
CA THR A 414 -12.62 16.89 -1.82
C THR A 414 -13.55 15.71 -2.01
N SER A 415 -13.56 14.80 -1.04
CA SER A 415 -14.56 13.75 -0.89
C SER A 415 -15.22 13.82 0.50
N GLU A 416 -16.00 12.82 0.88
CA GLU A 416 -16.63 12.77 2.21
C GLU A 416 -15.61 12.60 3.34
N ILE A 417 -14.50 11.93 3.05
CA ILE A 417 -13.46 11.56 4.02
C ILE A 417 -12.05 12.04 3.62
N ARG A 418 -11.93 12.92 2.60
CA ARG A 418 -10.63 13.42 2.13
C ARG A 418 -10.70 14.86 1.64
N ILE A 419 -9.67 15.64 1.97
CA ILE A 419 -9.35 16.93 1.33
C ILE A 419 -7.94 16.78 0.73
N SER A 420 -7.81 16.92 -0.59
CA SER A 420 -6.54 16.86 -1.30
C SER A 420 -6.20 18.18 -1.96
N VAL A 421 -4.93 18.55 -1.92
CA VAL A 421 -4.38 19.69 -2.66
C VAL A 421 -3.15 19.27 -3.42
N VAL A 422 -2.90 19.93 -4.53
CA VAL A 422 -1.64 19.89 -5.27
C VAL A 422 -0.88 21.17 -4.99
N THR A 423 0.40 21.03 -4.65
CA THR A 423 1.34 22.11 -4.44
C THR A 423 2.68 21.80 -5.10
N ARG A 424 3.67 22.66 -4.99
CA ARG A 424 5.03 22.41 -5.48
C ARG A 424 5.67 21.26 -4.69
N ALA A 425 6.42 20.39 -5.38
CA ALA A 425 7.06 19.22 -4.79
C ALA A 425 8.08 19.56 -3.69
N ASP A 426 8.80 20.69 -3.83
CA ASP A 426 9.81 21.17 -2.87
C ASP A 426 9.20 21.68 -1.54
N LEU A 427 7.92 22.07 -1.52
CA LEU A 427 7.20 22.53 -0.34
C LEU A 427 6.36 21.44 0.34
N LEU A 428 6.34 20.24 -0.20
CA LEU A 428 5.42 19.19 0.24
C LEU A 428 5.66 18.73 1.68
N ASP A 429 6.91 18.57 2.10
CA ASP A 429 7.23 18.16 3.48
C ASP A 429 6.84 19.23 4.51
N ASP A 430 7.00 20.51 4.17
CA ASP A 430 6.55 21.62 5.01
C ASP A 430 5.03 21.66 5.09
N ALA A 431 4.34 21.39 3.98
CA ALA A 431 2.88 21.26 3.95
C ALA A 431 2.39 20.12 4.85
N VAL A 432 3.01 18.94 4.79
CA VAL A 432 2.68 17.79 5.66
C VAL A 432 2.83 18.18 7.12
N ARG A 433 3.98 18.78 7.50
CA ARG A 433 4.24 19.22 8.88
C ARG A 433 3.24 20.27 9.37
N ALA A 434 2.91 21.26 8.53
CA ALA A 434 1.97 22.32 8.86
C ALA A 434 0.57 21.78 9.13
N ILE A 435 0.07 20.89 8.27
CA ILE A 435 -1.25 20.28 8.41
C ILE A 435 -1.27 19.33 9.62
N HIS A 436 -0.26 18.46 9.77
CA HIS A 436 -0.18 17.53 10.89
C HIS A 436 -0.24 18.25 12.24
N LYS A 437 0.51 19.35 12.37
CA LYS A 437 0.50 20.19 13.57
C LYS A 437 -0.84 20.91 13.78
N ALA A 438 -1.45 21.44 12.71
CA ALA A 438 -2.69 22.20 12.81
C ALA A 438 -3.89 21.33 13.25
N PHE A 439 -3.81 20.02 13.02
CA PHE A 439 -4.82 19.05 13.44
C PHE A 439 -4.43 18.27 14.69
N GLU A 440 -3.34 18.66 15.37
CA GLU A 440 -2.89 18.09 16.66
C GLU A 440 -2.70 16.55 16.59
N LEU A 441 -2.07 16.06 15.51
CA LEU A 441 -1.89 14.63 15.25
C LEU A 441 -0.59 14.07 15.84
N ASP A 442 0.15 14.87 16.63
CA ASP A 442 1.39 14.48 17.28
C ASP A 442 1.15 13.43 18.38
N GLY A 443 2.03 12.44 18.46
CA GLY A 443 2.08 11.47 19.54
C GLY A 443 3.07 11.83 20.63
N ASP A 444 2.98 11.15 21.77
CA ASP A 444 3.87 11.34 22.92
C ASP A 444 5.30 10.80 22.69
N ALA A 445 5.50 9.95 21.70
CA ALA A 445 6.77 9.31 21.40
C ALA A 445 7.18 9.50 19.94
N THR A 446 8.50 9.51 19.69
CA THR A 446 9.04 9.53 18.33
C THR A 446 8.81 8.19 17.64
N ALA A 447 8.21 8.20 16.46
CA ALA A 447 7.99 7.02 15.64
C ALA A 447 9.31 6.45 15.13
N THR A 448 9.45 5.12 15.16
CA THR A 448 10.67 4.43 14.74
C THR A 448 10.49 3.76 13.39
N VAL A 449 11.44 4.01 12.46
CA VAL A 449 11.57 3.29 11.19
C VAL A 449 12.78 2.39 11.30
N TYR A 450 12.59 1.07 11.21
CA TYR A 450 13.64 0.08 11.48
C TYR A 450 14.51 -0.26 10.28
N GLY A 451 14.08 0.05 9.07
CA GLY A 451 14.83 -0.24 7.84
C GLY A 451 14.08 0.25 6.61
N GLY A 452 14.77 0.11 5.47
CA GLY A 452 14.24 0.51 4.17
C GLY A 452 14.77 1.87 3.73
N THR A 453 15.38 1.89 2.54
CA THR A 453 15.90 3.12 1.91
C THR A 453 14.80 4.01 1.33
N GLY A 454 13.52 3.61 1.41
CA GLY A 454 12.38 4.42 0.94
C GLY A 454 12.39 4.69 -0.57
N ARG A 455 12.98 3.81 -1.38
CA ARG A 455 12.94 3.91 -2.85
C ARG A 455 11.62 3.49 -3.44
#